data_9c9965f41fc19078bae78ab8f44c97ee
#
_entry.id   9c9965f41fc19078bae78ab8f44c97ee
#
_cell.length_a   1.000
_cell.length_b   1.000
_cell.length_c   1.000
_cell.angle_alpha   90.00
_cell.angle_beta   90.00
_cell.angle_gamma   90.00
#
_symmetry.space_group_name_H-M   'P 1'
#
loop_
_entity.id
_entity.type
_entity.pdbx_description
1 polymer ?
#
loop_
_entity_poly.entity_id
_entity_poly.type
_entity_poly.pdbx_seq_one_letter_code
_entity_poly.pdbx_strand_id
1 'polypeptide(L)'
;MSASSRSETQEARTQELRNAPTSSPTFDRDLAAKIGTRVEMRRTLCGLSKLQLGARLGIDTAEVSAYEQGEKRMSCKFLLEAAKQLKVAPRFFFQ
;
A
#
# COMPACT_ATOMS: atom_id res chain seq x y z
N MET A 1 24.61 -19.37 33.49
CA MET A 1 24.42 -19.08 33.18
C MET A 1 23.47 -18.69 32.79
N SER A 2 23.26 -18.61 32.87
CA SER A 2 22.33 -18.05 32.61
C SER A 2 22.38 -17.12 31.69
N ALA A 3 23.31 -16.62 31.68
CA ALA A 3 23.50 -15.68 30.79
C ALA A 3 22.99 -16.00 29.52
N SER A 4 23.27 -17.07 29.13
CA SER A 4 22.86 -17.39 27.88
C SER A 4 21.47 -17.25 27.65
N SER A 5 20.74 -17.66 28.53
CA SER A 5 19.39 -17.62 28.24
C SER A 5 18.97 -16.27 27.86
N ARG A 6 19.50 -15.31 28.47
CA ARG A 6 19.03 -14.09 28.17
C ARG A 6 19.39 -13.74 26.83
N SER A 7 20.45 -14.11 26.40
CA SER A 7 20.82 -13.71 25.15
C SER A 7 19.99 -14.25 24.09
N GLU A 8 19.64 -15.40 24.17
CA GLU A 8 18.89 -15.93 23.16
C GLU A 8 17.64 -15.28 23.05
N THR A 9 17.08 -14.96 24.11
CA THR A 9 15.83 -14.35 24.10
C THR A 9 15.95 -13.07 23.41
N GLN A 10 17.00 -12.37 23.66
CA GLN A 10 17.14 -11.19 23.06
C GLN A 10 17.31 -11.28 21.65
N GLU A 11 17.99 -12.15 21.17
CA GLU A 11 18.14 -12.28 19.84
C GLU A 11 16.89 -12.52 19.16
N ALA A 12 16.08 -13.29 19.68
CA ALA A 12 14.83 -13.59 19.06
C ALA A 12 14.05 -12.34 18.97
N ARG A 13 14.05 -11.57 20.00
CA ARG A 13 13.31 -10.42 19.99
C ARG A 13 13.82 -9.46 19.00
N THR A 14 15.06 -9.36 18.87
CA THR A 14 15.63 -8.47 17.94
C THR A 14 15.21 -8.81 16.56
N GLN A 15 15.16 -10.02 16.26
CA GLN A 15 14.75 -10.38 15.00
C GLN A 15 13.36 -10.04 14.73
N GLU A 16 12.52 -10.21 15.66
CA GLU A 16 11.18 -9.88 15.48
C GLU A 16 11.04 -8.44 15.20
N LEU A 17 11.75 -7.62 15.89
CA LEU A 17 11.66 -6.22 15.67
C LEU A 17 12.10 -5.86 14.30
N ARG A 18 13.10 -6.45 13.85
CA ARG A 18 13.59 -6.15 12.58
C ARG A 18 12.63 -6.51 11.54
N ASN A 19 12.10 -7.64 11.63
CA ASN A 19 11.21 -8.10 10.63
C ASN A 19 9.95 -7.37 10.62
N ALA A 20 9.43 -7.14 11.73
CA ALA A 20 8.16 -6.51 11.77
C ALA A 20 8.09 -5.23 11.02
N PRO A 21 8.92 -4.33 11.27
CA PRO A 21 8.82 -3.08 10.59
C PRO A 21 9.28 -3.10 9.19
N THR A 22 10.31 -3.75 8.97
CA THR A 22 10.84 -3.63 7.69
C THR A 22 10.33 -4.52 6.70
N SER A 23 10.41 -5.69 6.99
CA SER A 23 10.09 -6.57 6.02
C SER A 23 8.75 -6.97 6.07
N SER A 24 8.12 -6.51 6.99
CA SER A 24 6.87 -7.01 7.21
C SER A 24 6.15 -7.25 5.97
N PRO A 25 5.82 -8.42 5.69
CA PRO A 25 5.03 -8.73 4.56
C PRO A 25 3.61 -8.48 4.96
N THR A 26 3.42 -8.07 6.17
CA THR A 26 2.09 -7.86 6.64
C THR A 26 1.43 -6.74 5.91
N PHE A 27 0.28 -6.98 5.42
CA PHE A 27 -0.49 -6.00 4.70
C PHE A 27 -1.03 -4.99 5.71
N ASP A 28 -0.73 -3.72 5.52
CA ASP A 28 -1.23 -2.68 6.39
C ASP A 28 -2.52 -2.16 5.81
N ARG A 29 -3.63 -2.63 6.34
CA ARG A 29 -4.91 -2.25 5.84
C ARG A 29 -5.22 -0.81 6.03
N ASP A 30 -4.79 -0.20 7.09
CA ASP A 30 -5.09 1.20 7.32
C ASP A 30 -4.39 2.06 6.29
N LEU A 31 -3.17 1.74 5.98
CA LEU A 31 -2.44 2.50 5.01
C LEU A 31 -3.04 2.25 3.64
N ALA A 32 -3.38 1.02 3.33
CA ALA A 32 -3.98 0.70 2.05
C ALA A 32 -5.30 1.43 1.87
N ALA A 33 -6.08 1.53 2.92
CA ALA A 33 -7.35 2.22 2.83
C ALA A 33 -7.14 3.71 2.62
N LYS A 34 -6.15 4.28 3.27
CA LYS A 34 -5.85 5.67 3.11
C LYS A 34 -5.42 5.97 1.70
N ILE A 35 -4.54 5.16 1.16
CA ILE A 35 -4.08 5.34 -0.19
C ILE A 35 -5.24 5.15 -1.15
N GLY A 36 -6.06 4.13 -0.93
CA GLY A 36 -7.20 3.87 -1.79
C GLY A 36 -8.17 5.02 -1.82
N THR A 37 -8.42 5.64 -0.67
CA THR A 37 -9.32 6.77 -0.59
C THR A 37 -8.77 7.93 -1.42
N ARG A 38 -7.45 8.12 -1.38
CA ARG A 38 -6.88 9.20 -2.15
C ARG A 38 -6.93 8.91 -3.65
N VAL A 39 -6.79 7.67 -4.03
CA VAL A 39 -6.90 7.30 -5.42
C VAL A 39 -8.32 7.57 -5.90
N GLU A 40 -9.30 7.18 -5.12
CA GLU A 40 -10.68 7.39 -5.49
C GLU A 40 -10.99 8.87 -5.59
N MET A 41 -10.53 9.64 -4.63
CA MET A 41 -10.74 11.04 -4.60
C MET A 41 -10.20 11.70 -5.88
N ARG A 42 -8.98 11.38 -6.21
CA ARG A 42 -8.37 12.01 -7.36
C ARG A 42 -9.00 11.52 -8.66
N ARG A 43 -9.35 10.24 -8.72
CA ARG A 43 -10.01 9.69 -9.88
C ARG A 43 -11.30 10.46 -10.16
N THR A 44 -12.07 10.67 -9.10
CA THR A 44 -13.33 11.35 -9.21
C THR A 44 -13.12 12.80 -9.66
N LEU A 45 -12.12 13.45 -9.11
CA LEU A 45 -11.82 14.81 -9.50
C LEU A 45 -11.38 14.90 -10.96
N CYS A 46 -10.77 13.87 -11.46
CA CYS A 46 -10.36 13.86 -12.86
C CYS A 46 -11.49 13.44 -13.78
N GLY A 47 -12.63 13.15 -13.22
CA GLY A 47 -13.77 12.75 -14.04
C GLY A 47 -13.68 11.37 -14.62
N LEU A 48 -12.91 10.49 -14.02
CA LEU A 48 -12.73 9.17 -14.55
C LEU A 48 -13.58 8.15 -13.84
N SER A 49 -14.16 7.23 -14.58
CA SER A 49 -14.87 6.13 -13.96
C SER A 49 -13.86 5.07 -13.59
N LYS A 50 -14.27 4.10 -12.80
CA LYS A 50 -13.39 3.02 -12.43
C LYS A 50 -12.97 2.24 -13.68
N LEU A 51 -13.89 2.10 -14.62
CA LEU A 51 -13.59 1.39 -15.84
C LEU A 51 -12.51 2.15 -16.61
N GLN A 52 -12.64 3.47 -16.69
CA GLN A 52 -11.67 4.25 -17.42
C GLN A 52 -10.30 4.22 -16.78
N LEU A 53 -10.25 4.34 -15.46
CA LEU A 53 -8.97 4.29 -14.79
C LEU A 53 -8.36 2.89 -14.96
N GLY A 54 -9.18 1.87 -14.83
CA GLY A 54 -8.70 0.50 -15.00
C GLY A 54 -8.09 0.30 -16.37
N ALA A 55 -8.74 0.85 -17.39
CA ALA A 55 -8.23 0.71 -18.74
C ALA A 55 -6.86 1.37 -18.87
N ARG A 56 -6.67 2.51 -18.22
CA ARG A 56 -5.41 3.20 -18.29
C ARG A 56 -4.32 2.47 -17.53
N LEU A 57 -4.69 1.73 -16.51
CA LEU A 57 -3.72 1.01 -15.71
C LEU A 57 -3.60 -0.46 -16.10
N GLY A 58 -4.41 -0.90 -17.02
CA GLY A 58 -4.34 -2.28 -17.45
C GLY A 58 -4.97 -3.27 -16.47
N ILE A 59 -5.95 -2.83 -15.71
CA ILE A 59 -6.62 -3.71 -14.77
C ILE A 59 -8.11 -3.55 -14.91
N ASP A 60 -8.88 -4.45 -14.35
CA ASP A 60 -10.32 -4.39 -14.50
C ASP A 60 -10.95 -3.56 -13.39
N THR A 61 -12.23 -3.31 -13.50
CA THR A 61 -12.97 -2.49 -12.58
C THR A 61 -12.97 -3.08 -11.17
N ALA A 62 -13.04 -4.38 -11.06
CA ALA A 62 -13.05 -5.03 -9.76
C ALA A 62 -11.74 -4.79 -9.05
N GLU A 63 -10.66 -4.77 -9.78
CA GLU A 63 -9.37 -4.53 -9.19
C GLU A 63 -9.24 -3.07 -8.76
N VAL A 64 -9.76 -2.14 -9.55
CA VAL A 64 -9.76 -0.74 -9.17
C VAL A 64 -10.53 -0.59 -7.86
N SER A 65 -11.68 -1.24 -7.75
CA SER A 65 -12.47 -1.17 -6.54
C SER A 65 -11.71 -1.73 -5.36
N ALA A 66 -11.03 -2.83 -5.53
CA ALA A 66 -10.29 -3.45 -4.44
C ALA A 66 -9.20 -2.52 -3.94
N TYR A 67 -8.52 -1.85 -4.85
CA TYR A 67 -7.49 -0.91 -4.44
C TYR A 67 -8.08 0.29 -3.71
N GLU A 68 -9.18 0.81 -4.23
CA GLU A 68 -9.78 2.01 -3.62
C GLU A 68 -10.36 1.71 -2.25
N GLN A 69 -10.79 0.51 -2.03
CA GLN A 69 -11.35 0.15 -0.75
C GLN A 69 -10.32 -0.38 0.23
N GLY A 70 -9.09 -0.42 -0.17
CA GLY A 70 -8.03 -0.88 0.71
C GLY A 70 -7.98 -2.38 0.88
N GLU A 71 -8.65 -3.12 0.03
CA GLU A 71 -8.65 -4.55 0.11
C GLU A 71 -7.40 -5.16 -0.52
N LYS A 72 -6.71 -4.38 -1.32
CA LYS A 72 -5.55 -4.87 -2.01
C LYS A 72 -4.47 -3.83 -1.91
N ARG A 73 -3.24 -4.26 -1.69
CA ARG A 73 -2.14 -3.34 -1.54
C ARG A 73 -1.56 -2.97 -2.89
N MET A 74 -1.32 -1.71 -3.14
CA MET A 74 -0.72 -1.28 -4.39
C MET A 74 0.78 -1.35 -4.29
N SER A 75 1.41 -1.83 -5.34
CA SER A 75 2.86 -1.84 -5.39
C SER A 75 3.31 -0.42 -5.67
N CYS A 76 4.55 -0.16 -5.39
CA CYS A 76 5.12 1.15 -5.64
C CYS A 76 5.05 1.48 -7.11
N LYS A 77 5.35 0.53 -7.95
CA LYS A 77 5.30 0.76 -9.37
C LYS A 77 3.91 1.14 -9.81
N PHE A 78 2.91 0.46 -9.26
CA PHE A 78 1.54 0.72 -9.63
C PHE A 78 1.12 2.10 -9.14
N LEU A 79 1.57 2.51 -7.97
CA LEU A 79 1.25 3.81 -7.45
C LEU A 79 1.86 4.91 -8.30
N LEU A 80 3.06 4.68 -8.81
CA LEU A 80 3.69 5.67 -9.66
C LEU A 80 2.90 5.82 -10.96
N GLU A 81 2.42 4.71 -11.48
CA GLU A 81 1.67 4.76 -12.71
C GLU A 81 0.32 5.43 -12.47
N ALA A 82 -0.32 5.14 -11.35
CA ALA A 82 -1.59 5.76 -11.01
C ALA A 82 -1.40 7.26 -10.85
N ALA A 83 -0.32 7.68 -10.22
CA ALA A 83 -0.05 9.10 -10.04
C ALA A 83 0.06 9.79 -11.39
N LYS A 84 0.71 9.13 -12.31
CA LYS A 84 0.89 9.70 -13.62
C LYS A 84 -0.45 9.84 -14.31
N GLN A 85 -1.28 8.82 -14.26
CA GLN A 85 -2.57 8.86 -14.91
C GLN A 85 -3.51 9.86 -14.26
N LEU A 86 -3.36 10.07 -12.97
CA LEU A 86 -4.22 10.99 -12.24
C LEU A 86 -3.61 12.37 -12.09
N LYS A 87 -2.43 12.56 -12.67
CA LYS A 87 -1.77 13.85 -12.71
C LYS A 87 -1.48 14.47 -11.36
N VAL A 88 -0.95 13.68 -10.47
CA VAL A 88 -0.51 14.14 -9.16
C VAL A 88 0.85 13.57 -8.86
N ALA A 89 1.54 14.17 -7.93
CA ALA A 89 2.79 13.60 -7.47
C ALA A 89 2.47 12.37 -6.63
N PRO A 90 3.29 11.35 -6.67
CA PRO A 90 3.01 10.14 -5.91
C PRO A 90 2.77 10.39 -4.43
N ARG A 91 3.44 11.40 -3.85
CA ARG A 91 3.26 11.66 -2.44
C ARG A 91 1.86 12.05 -2.07
N PHE A 92 1.08 12.48 -3.05
CA PHE A 92 -0.30 12.85 -2.79
C PHE A 92 -1.05 11.69 -2.13
N PHE A 93 -0.74 10.46 -2.50
CA PHE A 93 -1.44 9.32 -1.97
C PHE A 93 -1.07 9.01 -0.51
N PHE A 94 -0.03 9.62 -0.01
CA PHE A 94 0.41 9.37 1.34
C PHE A 94 0.15 10.53 2.29
N GLN A 95 -0.52 11.53 1.83
CA GLN A 95 -0.79 12.71 2.68
C GLN A 95 -1.91 12.52 3.66
#